data_a0f31fed3bf65d73fb5def5de8a41c55
#
_entry.id   a0f31fed3bf65d73fb5def5de8a41c55
#
_cell.length_a   1.000
_cell.length_b   1.000
_cell.length_c   1.000
_cell.angle_alpha   90.00
_cell.angle_beta   90.00
_cell.angle_gamma   90.00
#
_symmetry.space_group_name_H-M   'P 1'
#
loop_
_entity.id
_entity.type
_entity.pdbx_description
1 polymer ?
#
loop_
_entity_poly.entity_id
_entity_poly.type
_entity_poly.pdbx_seq_one_letter_code
_entity_poly.pdbx_strand_id
1 'polypeptide(L)'
;MSAEETLATIQTLYERKLTTYPRVDTTYLSDDIYPKVDNILKGLVSYRDITSPLLTGGKLRKSKKVFDNSKVTDHHAIIPTGQPVHGLSDKEQKVFDLIARHFIAAFYPDCIFSTTTVLGQADKVKFKAVGKEILSPGWRTIFTQADSEPEEDKPGEDKVEGPSLPTFEVGEKGPHEPLLKEKQTQRPKLYTEATLLRAMETAGKLVENEELRDAMKENGIGRPSTRANIIETLFKRKYIVKEKRSSIKATEIGVQLIETIQSDILKSAELTGQWEYKLRQIEHGAIEASSFLAELKEMVHAVVWDILRPKPMPPTAPTVVATSPNAPICPKCGRGSIIRGRTCYGCSSYREGCDYRISFEDYAKQYQAHSVHKNE
;
A
#
# COMPACT_ATOMS: atom_id res chain seq x y z
N MET A 1 13.42 -0.89 -7.07
CA MET A 1 12.73 -1.15 -8.35
C MET A 1 11.29 -0.72 -8.22
N SER A 2 10.64 -0.26 -9.31
CA SER A 2 9.19 -0.04 -9.33
C SER A 2 8.44 -1.38 -9.47
N ALA A 3 7.12 -1.35 -9.26
CA ALA A 3 6.29 -2.54 -9.49
C ALA A 3 6.32 -3.00 -10.96
N GLU A 4 6.30 -2.05 -11.90
CA GLU A 4 6.40 -2.32 -13.34
C GLU A 4 7.78 -2.89 -13.71
N GLU A 5 8.88 -2.28 -13.21
CA GLU A 5 10.23 -2.80 -13.44
C GLU A 5 10.40 -4.21 -12.89
N THR A 6 9.83 -4.50 -11.71
CA THR A 6 9.91 -5.83 -11.11
C THR A 6 9.17 -6.85 -11.97
N LEU A 7 7.95 -6.53 -12.41
CA LEU A 7 7.17 -7.41 -13.29
C LEU A 7 7.90 -7.65 -14.61
N ALA A 8 8.43 -6.60 -15.24
CA ALA A 8 9.19 -6.72 -16.49
C ALA A 8 10.44 -7.59 -16.30
N THR A 9 11.16 -7.44 -15.18
CA THR A 9 12.33 -8.25 -14.87
C THR A 9 11.96 -9.72 -14.69
N ILE A 10 10.88 -10.04 -14.00
CA ILE A 10 10.41 -11.43 -13.84
C ILE A 10 9.95 -11.99 -15.18
N GLN A 11 9.30 -11.18 -16.02
CA GLN A 11 8.91 -11.58 -17.37
C GLN A 11 10.14 -11.98 -18.21
N THR A 12 11.22 -11.20 -18.14
CA THR A 12 12.49 -11.54 -18.82
C THR A 12 13.08 -12.84 -18.29
N LEU A 13 13.08 -13.07 -16.98
CA LEU A 13 13.54 -14.34 -16.40
C LEU A 13 12.70 -15.53 -16.87
N TYR A 14 11.40 -15.37 -16.98
CA TYR A 14 10.50 -16.39 -17.54
C TYR A 14 10.80 -16.69 -19.01
N GLU A 15 10.95 -15.68 -19.87
CA GLU A 15 11.28 -15.84 -21.28
C GLU A 15 12.63 -16.54 -21.48
N ARG A 16 13.58 -16.32 -20.56
CA ARG A 16 14.85 -17.05 -20.47
C ARG A 16 14.72 -18.45 -19.86
N LYS A 17 13.51 -18.88 -19.50
CA LYS A 17 13.21 -20.19 -18.88
C LYS A 17 13.88 -20.40 -17.52
N LEU A 18 14.22 -19.34 -16.80
CA LEU A 18 14.85 -19.39 -15.47
C LEU A 18 13.82 -19.45 -14.35
N THR A 19 12.63 -18.89 -14.58
CA THR A 19 11.50 -18.94 -13.65
C THR A 19 10.23 -19.40 -14.34
N THR A 20 9.21 -19.78 -13.56
CA THR A 20 7.86 -20.06 -14.07
C THR A 20 7.10 -18.79 -14.38
N TYR A 21 5.89 -18.89 -14.91
CA TYR A 21 5.07 -17.78 -15.40
C TYR A 21 4.84 -16.70 -14.31
N PRO A 22 5.05 -15.41 -14.63
CA PRO A 22 5.11 -14.37 -13.62
C PRO A 22 3.76 -13.77 -13.18
N ARG A 23 2.70 -13.96 -13.99
CA ARG A 23 1.39 -13.32 -13.73
C ARG A 23 0.45 -14.30 -13.07
N VAL A 24 0.75 -14.65 -11.82
CA VAL A 24 0.01 -15.63 -11.04
C VAL A 24 -0.67 -14.96 -9.84
N ASP A 25 -1.74 -15.55 -9.38
CA ASP A 25 -2.58 -15.10 -8.28
C ASP A 25 -2.41 -15.93 -7.00
N THR A 26 -1.49 -16.89 -7.01
CA THR A 26 -1.24 -17.79 -5.89
C THR A 26 0.22 -17.83 -5.46
N THR A 27 0.43 -18.12 -4.19
CA THR A 27 1.73 -18.43 -3.59
C THR A 27 1.90 -19.94 -3.34
N TYR A 28 0.96 -20.76 -3.81
CA TYR A 28 0.96 -22.21 -3.62
C TYR A 28 1.46 -22.95 -4.86
N LEU A 29 1.97 -24.15 -4.63
CA LEU A 29 2.38 -25.10 -5.66
C LEU A 29 1.32 -26.19 -5.80
N SER A 30 1.13 -26.68 -7.03
CA SER A 30 0.36 -27.88 -7.31
C SER A 30 1.15 -29.14 -6.97
N ASP A 31 0.44 -30.21 -6.66
CA ASP A 31 1.05 -31.48 -6.23
C ASP A 31 1.96 -32.12 -7.28
N ASP A 32 1.73 -31.84 -8.57
CA ASP A 32 2.54 -32.33 -9.70
C ASP A 32 3.94 -31.70 -9.76
N ILE A 33 4.14 -30.59 -9.04
CA ILE A 33 5.46 -29.94 -8.92
C ILE A 33 6.34 -30.68 -7.90
N TYR A 34 5.74 -31.32 -6.88
CA TYR A 34 6.52 -31.96 -5.81
C TYR A 34 7.60 -32.95 -6.31
N PRO A 35 7.33 -33.85 -7.28
CA PRO A 35 8.37 -34.73 -7.81
C PRO A 35 9.52 -34.02 -8.53
N LYS A 36 9.30 -32.80 -8.99
CA LYS A 36 10.28 -31.99 -9.74
C LYS A 36 11.20 -31.18 -8.82
N VAL A 37 10.81 -30.97 -7.56
CA VAL A 37 11.51 -30.09 -6.59
C VAL A 37 12.96 -30.52 -6.39
N ASP A 38 13.23 -31.79 -6.23
CA ASP A 38 14.60 -32.32 -6.02
C ASP A 38 15.53 -31.93 -7.20
N ASN A 39 15.06 -32.08 -8.42
CA ASN A 39 15.81 -31.68 -9.61
C ASN A 39 15.98 -30.16 -9.73
N ILE A 40 14.97 -29.40 -9.36
CA ILE A 40 15.06 -27.92 -9.34
C ILE A 40 16.13 -27.49 -8.32
N LEU A 41 16.10 -28.03 -7.09
CA LEU A 41 17.09 -27.72 -6.06
C LEU A 41 18.51 -28.08 -6.48
N LYS A 42 18.71 -29.23 -7.14
CA LYS A 42 20.01 -29.65 -7.70
C LYS A 42 20.50 -28.70 -8.79
N GLY A 43 19.59 -28.16 -9.60
CA GLY A 43 19.91 -27.19 -10.65
C GLY A 43 20.34 -25.82 -10.13
N LEU A 44 20.00 -25.46 -8.90
CA LEU A 44 20.38 -24.21 -8.26
C LEU A 44 21.84 -24.23 -7.77
N VAL A 45 22.79 -24.38 -8.67
CA VAL A 45 24.21 -24.60 -8.38
C VAL A 45 24.83 -23.49 -7.51
N SER A 46 24.46 -22.23 -7.73
CA SER A 46 24.95 -21.09 -6.96
C SER A 46 24.42 -21.05 -5.51
N TYR A 47 23.47 -21.90 -5.17
CA TYR A 47 22.82 -21.99 -3.86
C TYR A 47 23.14 -23.31 -3.13
N ARG A 48 24.21 -24.00 -3.52
CA ARG A 48 24.57 -25.32 -2.98
C ARG A 48 24.66 -25.32 -1.46
N ASP A 49 25.20 -24.29 -0.86
CA ASP A 49 25.37 -24.19 0.58
C ASP A 49 24.06 -24.33 1.35
N ILE A 50 22.97 -23.81 0.77
CA ILE A 50 21.63 -23.81 1.36
C ILE A 50 20.71 -24.90 0.77
N THR A 51 21.05 -25.52 -0.37
CA THR A 51 20.27 -26.65 -0.92
C THR A 51 20.81 -28.02 -0.47
N SER A 52 22.12 -28.16 -0.21
CA SER A 52 22.73 -29.40 0.20
C SER A 52 22.09 -30.02 1.45
N PRO A 53 21.79 -29.28 2.53
CA PRO A 53 21.12 -29.83 3.70
C PRO A 53 19.76 -30.46 3.39
N LEU A 54 19.03 -29.91 2.42
CA LEU A 54 17.72 -30.42 1.97
C LEU A 54 17.89 -31.72 1.17
N LEU A 55 18.90 -31.77 0.30
CA LEU A 55 19.14 -32.88 -0.61
C LEU A 55 19.77 -34.11 0.09
N THR A 56 20.51 -33.88 1.16
CA THR A 56 21.15 -34.97 1.98
C THR A 56 20.26 -35.48 3.09
N GLY A 57 19.22 -34.71 3.48
CA GLY A 57 18.32 -34.99 4.60
C GLY A 57 17.24 -36.05 4.30
N GLY A 58 17.25 -36.69 3.14
CA GLY A 58 16.23 -37.67 2.73
C GLY A 58 15.06 -37.07 1.98
N LYS A 59 13.82 -37.51 2.28
CA LYS A 59 12.64 -37.06 1.57
C LYS A 59 12.30 -35.61 1.96
N LEU A 60 12.18 -34.74 0.96
CA LEU A 60 11.77 -33.33 1.15
C LEU A 60 10.40 -33.22 1.85
N ARG A 61 10.28 -32.23 2.70
CA ARG A 61 9.02 -31.94 3.40
C ARG A 61 7.94 -31.52 2.40
N LYS A 62 6.82 -32.25 2.37
CA LYS A 62 5.60 -31.83 1.66
C LYS A 62 4.61 -31.25 2.66
N SER A 63 4.42 -29.94 2.61
CA SER A 63 3.53 -29.23 3.54
C SER A 63 2.32 -28.66 2.80
N LYS A 64 1.13 -28.71 3.40
CA LYS A 64 -0.07 -28.02 2.90
C LYS A 64 0.08 -26.49 2.89
N LYS A 65 1.06 -25.93 3.59
CA LYS A 65 1.41 -24.50 3.51
C LYS A 65 2.07 -24.13 2.18
N VAL A 66 2.59 -25.14 1.45
CA VAL A 66 3.30 -24.97 0.17
C VAL A 66 2.54 -25.60 -0.99
N PHE A 67 2.01 -26.81 -0.79
CA PHE A 67 1.28 -27.58 -1.80
C PHE A 67 -0.20 -27.66 -1.46
N ASP A 68 -1.02 -26.96 -2.24
CA ASP A 68 -2.47 -26.97 -2.07
C ASP A 68 -3.14 -26.74 -3.44
N ASN A 69 -3.60 -27.80 -4.08
CA ASN A 69 -4.26 -27.73 -5.38
C ASN A 69 -5.52 -26.88 -5.37
N SER A 70 -6.21 -26.77 -4.23
CA SER A 70 -7.44 -25.95 -4.16
C SER A 70 -7.17 -24.44 -4.25
N LYS A 71 -5.91 -24.04 -4.06
CA LYS A 71 -5.45 -22.65 -4.13
C LYS A 71 -4.62 -22.34 -5.37
N VAL A 72 -4.55 -23.29 -6.30
CA VAL A 72 -3.91 -23.10 -7.60
C VAL A 72 -5.00 -23.16 -8.67
N THR A 73 -5.16 -22.06 -9.39
CA THR A 73 -6.10 -21.94 -10.50
C THR A 73 -5.40 -22.35 -11.82
N ASP A 74 -5.03 -21.37 -12.66
CA ASP A 74 -4.39 -21.62 -13.95
C ASP A 74 -2.89 -21.90 -13.84
N HIS A 75 -2.22 -21.24 -12.89
CA HIS A 75 -0.78 -21.31 -12.70
C HIS A 75 -0.43 -21.40 -11.21
N HIS A 76 0.60 -22.17 -10.89
CA HIS A 76 1.18 -22.22 -9.53
C HIS A 76 2.10 -21.03 -9.27
N ALA A 77 2.57 -20.87 -8.04
CA ALA A 77 3.51 -19.82 -7.62
C ALA A 77 4.75 -19.72 -8.52
N ILE A 78 5.37 -18.54 -8.55
CA ILE A 78 6.62 -18.31 -9.27
C ILE A 78 7.75 -19.04 -8.55
N ILE A 79 8.41 -19.97 -9.29
CA ILE A 79 9.57 -20.74 -8.77
C ILE A 79 10.68 -20.76 -9.82
N PRO A 80 11.93 -21.02 -9.41
CA PRO A 80 13.01 -21.30 -10.35
C PRO A 80 12.75 -22.63 -11.08
N THR A 81 13.28 -22.76 -12.31
CA THR A 81 13.12 -23.97 -13.11
C THR A 81 14.26 -24.98 -12.91
N GLY A 82 15.33 -24.58 -12.24
CA GLY A 82 16.56 -25.40 -12.10
C GLY A 82 17.48 -25.35 -13.31
N GLN A 83 17.18 -24.53 -14.32
CA GLN A 83 18.06 -24.30 -15.46
C GLN A 83 19.33 -23.52 -15.05
N PRO A 84 20.48 -23.77 -15.72
CA PRO A 84 21.71 -23.02 -15.47
C PRO A 84 21.52 -21.52 -15.68
N VAL A 85 21.99 -20.74 -14.71
CA VAL A 85 21.87 -19.28 -14.72
C VAL A 85 23.16 -18.66 -15.22
N HIS A 86 23.09 -17.89 -16.32
CA HIS A 86 24.22 -17.18 -16.90
C HIS A 86 23.83 -15.79 -17.38
N GLY A 87 24.74 -14.81 -17.26
CA GLY A 87 24.62 -13.50 -17.87
C GLY A 87 23.39 -12.71 -17.41
N LEU A 88 23.07 -12.73 -16.13
CA LEU A 88 22.04 -11.88 -15.54
C LEU A 88 22.59 -10.46 -15.32
N SER A 89 21.76 -9.46 -15.55
CA SER A 89 21.99 -8.11 -15.07
C SER A 89 21.83 -8.05 -13.55
N ASP A 90 22.33 -7.00 -12.90
CA ASP A 90 22.20 -6.82 -11.44
C ASP A 90 20.73 -6.85 -10.97
N LYS A 91 19.81 -6.32 -11.77
CA LYS A 91 18.37 -6.34 -11.45
C LYS A 91 17.80 -7.75 -11.55
N GLU A 92 18.09 -8.45 -12.62
CA GLU A 92 17.67 -9.85 -12.81
C GLU A 92 18.25 -10.76 -11.73
N GLN A 93 19.53 -10.57 -11.39
CA GLN A 93 20.18 -11.34 -10.33
C GLN A 93 19.49 -11.15 -8.98
N LYS A 94 19.18 -9.91 -8.59
CA LYS A 94 18.47 -9.62 -7.32
C LYS A 94 17.09 -10.25 -7.27
N VAL A 95 16.33 -10.17 -8.37
CA VAL A 95 14.98 -10.75 -8.44
C VAL A 95 15.05 -12.27 -8.45
N PHE A 96 15.98 -12.85 -9.21
CA PHE A 96 16.18 -14.31 -9.24
C PHE A 96 16.62 -14.83 -7.88
N ASP A 97 17.56 -14.17 -7.20
CA ASP A 97 18.02 -14.53 -5.86
C ASP A 97 16.86 -14.56 -4.87
N LEU A 98 16.00 -13.54 -4.89
CA LEU A 98 14.82 -13.49 -4.03
C LEU A 98 13.88 -14.67 -4.29
N ILE A 99 13.58 -14.98 -5.56
CA ILE A 99 12.72 -16.11 -5.94
C ILE A 99 13.35 -17.43 -5.51
N ALA A 100 14.63 -17.63 -5.78
CA ALA A 100 15.35 -18.85 -5.42
C ALA A 100 15.40 -19.07 -3.91
N ARG A 101 15.74 -18.06 -3.11
CA ARG A 101 15.77 -18.13 -1.66
C ARG A 101 14.40 -18.42 -1.06
N HIS A 102 13.34 -17.76 -1.51
CA HIS A 102 11.98 -18.06 -1.06
C HIS A 102 11.53 -19.47 -1.40
N PHE A 103 11.87 -19.96 -2.61
CA PHE A 103 11.61 -21.34 -2.99
C PHE A 103 12.34 -22.34 -2.09
N ILE A 104 13.64 -22.15 -1.84
CA ILE A 104 14.45 -23.02 -0.96
C ILE A 104 13.90 -22.98 0.47
N ALA A 105 13.59 -21.79 0.99
CA ALA A 105 13.06 -21.59 2.34
C ALA A 105 11.74 -22.35 2.59
N ALA A 106 10.90 -22.53 1.55
CA ALA A 106 9.65 -23.28 1.64
C ALA A 106 9.83 -24.75 2.07
N PHE A 107 11.03 -25.32 1.90
CA PHE A 107 11.35 -26.71 2.28
C PHE A 107 12.13 -26.83 3.58
N TYR A 108 12.56 -25.70 4.15
CA TYR A 108 13.24 -25.68 5.45
C TYR A 108 12.25 -25.88 6.60
N PRO A 109 12.75 -26.28 7.79
CA PRO A 109 11.93 -26.35 8.99
C PRO A 109 11.31 -24.99 9.34
N ASP A 110 10.19 -25.03 10.06
CA ASP A 110 9.55 -23.80 10.57
C ASP A 110 10.49 -23.09 11.55
N CYS A 111 10.46 -21.77 11.59
CA CYS A 111 11.07 -21.00 12.66
C CYS A 111 10.26 -21.20 13.94
N ILE A 112 10.93 -21.61 15.02
CA ILE A 112 10.33 -21.84 16.33
C ILE A 112 10.78 -20.72 17.25
N PHE A 113 9.84 -20.06 17.88
CA PHE A 113 10.10 -19.01 18.87
C PHE A 113 9.25 -19.19 20.13
N SER A 114 9.78 -18.76 21.26
CA SER A 114 9.07 -18.67 22.53
C SER A 114 8.56 -17.25 22.72
N THR A 115 7.32 -17.10 23.16
CA THR A 115 6.76 -15.80 23.56
C THR A 115 6.46 -15.84 25.05
N THR A 116 7.15 -15.00 25.82
CA THR A 116 6.92 -14.84 27.25
C THR A 116 6.10 -13.57 27.48
N THR A 117 4.96 -13.72 28.14
CA THR A 117 4.14 -12.57 28.57
C THR A 117 4.18 -12.49 30.09
N VAL A 118 4.68 -11.38 30.61
CA VAL A 118 4.72 -11.09 32.04
C VAL A 118 3.66 -10.04 32.36
N LEU A 119 2.81 -10.36 33.33
CA LEU A 119 1.82 -9.45 33.86
C LEU A 119 2.24 -9.05 35.28
N GLY A 120 2.50 -7.78 35.49
CA GLY A 120 2.86 -7.22 36.80
C GLY A 120 1.83 -6.22 37.30
N GLN A 121 1.84 -5.97 38.59
CA GLN A 121 1.00 -4.95 39.21
C GLN A 121 1.79 -4.21 40.27
N ALA A 122 1.74 -2.87 40.26
CA ALA A 122 2.22 -2.02 41.33
C ALA A 122 1.02 -1.16 41.77
N ASP A 123 0.58 -1.35 43.01
CA ASP A 123 -0.67 -0.81 43.55
C ASP A 123 -1.87 -1.12 42.65
N LYS A 124 -2.46 -0.10 42.04
CA LYS A 124 -3.61 -0.22 41.11
C LYS A 124 -3.21 -0.24 39.63
N VAL A 125 -1.94 -0.06 39.31
CA VAL A 125 -1.43 0.02 37.94
C VAL A 125 -0.98 -1.36 37.50
N LYS A 126 -1.53 -1.84 36.36
CA LYS A 126 -1.16 -3.11 35.72
C LYS A 126 -0.13 -2.84 34.63
N PHE A 127 0.88 -3.69 34.58
CA PHE A 127 1.93 -3.68 33.57
C PHE A 127 1.91 -4.96 32.75
N LYS A 128 2.27 -4.86 31.49
CA LYS A 128 2.43 -6.02 30.59
C LYS A 128 3.77 -5.87 29.86
N ALA A 129 4.62 -6.86 29.99
CA ALA A 129 5.82 -7.01 29.18
C ALA A 129 5.69 -8.25 28.29
N VAL A 130 6.16 -8.15 27.05
CA VAL A 130 6.18 -9.27 26.10
C VAL A 130 7.58 -9.38 25.55
N GLY A 131 8.20 -10.54 25.72
CA GLY A 131 9.49 -10.91 25.14
C GLY A 131 9.31 -12.02 24.14
N LYS A 132 10.19 -12.05 23.14
CA LYS A 132 10.26 -13.14 22.15
C LYS A 132 11.71 -13.59 22.01
N GLU A 133 11.90 -14.90 21.99
CA GLU A 133 13.20 -15.55 21.80
C GLU A 133 13.09 -16.60 20.70
N ILE A 134 14.02 -16.57 19.73
CA ILE A 134 14.08 -17.56 18.67
C ILE A 134 14.78 -18.79 19.20
N LEU A 135 14.05 -19.91 19.35
CA LEU A 135 14.57 -21.19 19.78
C LEU A 135 15.23 -21.96 18.62
N SER A 136 14.67 -21.85 17.43
CA SER A 136 15.22 -22.44 16.20
C SER A 136 14.90 -21.51 15.02
N PRO A 137 15.92 -21.00 14.30
CA PRO A 137 15.71 -20.06 13.22
C PRO A 137 15.02 -20.68 11.98
N GLY A 138 15.16 -22.01 11.77
CA GLY A 138 14.55 -22.71 10.66
C GLY A 138 14.81 -22.04 9.30
N TRP A 139 13.75 -21.79 8.52
CA TRP A 139 13.83 -21.16 7.20
C TRP A 139 14.45 -19.75 7.20
N ARG A 140 14.48 -19.06 8.35
CA ARG A 140 15.07 -17.70 8.44
C ARG A 140 16.58 -17.71 8.17
N THR A 141 17.27 -18.85 8.36
CA THR A 141 18.69 -18.96 8.04
C THR A 141 19.03 -18.74 6.56
N ILE A 142 18.04 -18.84 5.68
CA ILE A 142 18.19 -18.63 4.23
C ILE A 142 18.38 -17.15 3.90
N PHE A 143 17.88 -16.26 4.74
CA PHE A 143 17.94 -14.82 4.55
C PHE A 143 18.99 -14.22 5.48
N THR A 144 19.83 -13.33 4.93
CA THR A 144 20.77 -12.54 5.73
C THR A 144 20.04 -11.36 6.38
N GLN A 145 20.63 -10.76 7.43
CA GLN A 145 20.05 -9.54 8.03
C GLN A 145 19.92 -8.38 7.05
N ALA A 146 20.73 -8.36 5.97
CA ALA A 146 20.64 -7.37 4.91
C ALA A 146 19.43 -7.59 3.98
N ASP A 147 18.91 -8.81 3.90
CA ASP A 147 17.76 -9.18 3.06
C ASP A 147 16.43 -9.05 3.81
N SER A 148 16.46 -8.88 5.13
CA SER A 148 15.27 -8.60 5.92
C SER A 148 14.87 -7.14 5.70
N GLU A 149 13.76 -6.92 4.97
CA GLU A 149 13.10 -5.61 5.02
C GLU A 149 12.82 -5.26 6.49
N PRO A 150 13.00 -3.98 6.88
CA PRO A 150 12.64 -3.57 8.23
C PRO A 150 11.18 -3.99 8.48
N GLU A 151 10.96 -4.85 9.46
CA GLU A 151 9.64 -5.40 9.85
C GLU A 151 8.65 -4.31 10.34
N GLU A 152 9.00 -3.03 10.14
CA GLU A 152 8.26 -1.88 10.65
C GLU A 152 6.86 -1.68 10.05
N ASP A 153 6.54 -2.32 8.92
CA ASP A 153 5.34 -1.96 8.14
C ASP A 153 4.31 -3.09 7.97
N LYS A 154 4.39 -4.17 8.74
CA LYS A 154 3.35 -5.20 8.74
C LYS A 154 2.32 -4.92 9.87
N PRO A 155 1.18 -4.28 9.58
CA PRO A 155 0.16 -4.11 10.60
C PRO A 155 -0.42 -5.47 10.98
N GLY A 156 -0.21 -5.87 12.23
CA GLY A 156 -0.78 -7.08 12.81
C GLY A 156 0.14 -8.30 12.86
N GLU A 157 1.36 -8.27 12.32
CA GLU A 157 2.37 -9.27 12.63
C GLU A 157 3.23 -8.77 13.80
N ASP A 158 3.17 -9.49 14.91
CA ASP A 158 4.04 -9.24 16.05
C ASP A 158 5.51 -9.34 15.61
N LYS A 159 6.33 -8.34 15.94
CA LYS A 159 7.78 -8.40 15.71
C LYS A 159 8.32 -9.73 16.22
N VAL A 160 9.00 -10.48 15.37
CA VAL A 160 9.55 -11.79 15.73
C VAL A 160 10.73 -11.65 16.72
N GLU A 161 11.38 -10.47 16.73
CA GLU A 161 12.41 -10.13 17.70
C GLU A 161 11.86 -9.11 18.68
N GLY A 162 11.59 -9.54 19.89
CA GLY A 162 11.28 -8.69 21.05
C GLY A 162 12.49 -8.65 21.99
N PRO A 163 12.46 -7.79 23.01
CA PRO A 163 13.47 -7.84 24.07
C PRO A 163 13.47 -9.23 24.70
N SER A 164 14.65 -9.81 24.90
CA SER A 164 14.80 -11.01 25.75
C SER A 164 14.40 -10.61 27.17
N LEU A 165 13.41 -11.30 27.71
CA LEU A 165 13.02 -11.12 29.10
C LEU A 165 13.76 -12.11 29.98
N PRO A 166 14.18 -11.73 31.20
CA PRO A 166 14.67 -12.68 32.18
C PRO A 166 13.56 -13.67 32.58
N THR A 167 13.95 -14.75 33.22
CA THR A 167 13.00 -15.72 33.79
C THR A 167 12.33 -15.07 35.01
N PHE A 168 11.00 -15.08 35.02
CA PHE A 168 10.19 -14.59 36.12
C PHE A 168 9.46 -15.74 36.81
N GLU A 169 9.32 -15.65 38.14
CA GLU A 169 8.49 -16.56 38.92
C GLU A 169 7.15 -15.91 39.25
N VAL A 170 6.11 -16.74 39.36
CA VAL A 170 4.78 -16.24 39.74
C VAL A 170 4.79 -15.74 41.19
N GLY A 171 4.44 -14.48 41.39
CA GLY A 171 4.44 -13.85 42.69
C GLY A 171 5.79 -13.20 43.09
N GLU A 172 6.77 -13.19 42.20
CA GLU A 172 8.02 -12.47 42.36
C GLU A 172 7.75 -10.98 42.65
N LYS A 173 8.47 -10.42 43.62
CA LYS A 173 8.35 -9.01 44.03
C LYS A 173 9.73 -8.37 44.00
N GLY A 174 9.78 -7.15 43.53
CA GLY A 174 11.02 -6.37 43.46
C GLY A 174 10.80 -4.86 43.47
N PRO A 175 11.83 -4.08 43.71
CA PRO A 175 11.77 -2.62 43.55
C PRO A 175 11.57 -2.31 42.04
N HIS A 176 10.82 -1.24 41.78
CA HIS A 176 10.66 -0.73 40.43
C HIS A 176 10.80 0.79 40.44
N GLU A 177 11.36 1.32 39.34
CA GLU A 177 11.40 2.74 39.06
C GLU A 177 10.42 3.06 37.93
N PRO A 178 9.30 3.76 38.20
CA PRO A 178 8.35 4.09 37.17
C PRO A 178 8.92 5.16 36.24
N LEU A 179 8.95 4.88 34.96
CA LEU A 179 9.36 5.82 33.92
C LEU A 179 8.15 6.26 33.11
N LEU A 180 7.68 7.48 33.31
CA LEU A 180 6.64 8.06 32.47
C LEU A 180 7.29 8.62 31.19
N LYS A 181 6.89 8.08 30.04
CA LYS A 181 7.28 8.62 28.74
C LYS A 181 6.06 9.22 28.04
N GLU A 182 6.07 10.52 27.86
CA GLU A 182 5.10 11.17 27.00
C GLU A 182 5.39 10.83 25.54
N LYS A 183 4.38 10.39 24.83
CA LYS A 183 4.46 10.08 23.39
C LYS A 183 3.30 10.75 22.67
N GLN A 184 3.57 11.19 21.46
CA GLN A 184 2.52 11.69 20.56
C GLN A 184 2.19 10.62 19.53
N THR A 185 0.91 10.52 19.18
CA THR A 185 0.47 9.70 18.05
C THR A 185 1.07 10.25 16.76
N GLN A 186 1.59 9.36 15.93
CA GLN A 186 2.13 9.74 14.65
C GLN A 186 1.13 9.37 13.54
N ARG A 187 1.06 10.22 12.52
CA ARG A 187 0.26 9.89 11.33
C ARG A 187 0.76 8.60 10.70
N PRO A 188 -0.11 7.80 10.06
CA PRO A 188 0.32 6.64 9.27
C PRO A 188 1.37 7.05 8.23
N LYS A 189 2.31 6.16 7.95
CA LYS A 189 3.30 6.37 6.90
C LYS A 189 2.61 6.45 5.53
N LEU A 190 3.18 7.23 4.61
CA LEU A 190 2.73 7.25 3.23
C LEU A 190 2.97 5.88 2.58
N TYR A 191 2.14 5.51 1.62
CA TYR A 191 2.34 4.29 0.85
C TYR A 191 3.66 4.32 0.07
N THR A 192 4.27 3.18 -0.07
CA THR A 192 5.25 2.85 -1.11
C THR A 192 4.54 2.05 -2.20
N GLU A 193 5.17 1.80 -3.35
CA GLU A 193 4.56 0.93 -4.37
C GLU A 193 4.28 -0.47 -3.82
N ALA A 194 5.19 -1.03 -3.01
CA ALA A 194 5.00 -2.33 -2.38
C ALA A 194 3.82 -2.35 -1.40
N THR A 195 3.72 -1.34 -0.52
CA THR A 195 2.61 -1.27 0.44
C THR A 195 1.29 -0.92 -0.24
N LEU A 196 1.29 -0.17 -1.36
CA LEU A 196 0.11 0.08 -2.17
C LEU A 196 -0.37 -1.19 -2.89
N LEU A 197 0.54 -1.97 -3.49
CA LEU A 197 0.21 -3.29 -4.05
C LEU A 197 -0.44 -4.20 -3.00
N ARG A 198 0.14 -4.24 -1.79
CA ARG A 198 -0.43 -5.02 -0.68
C ARG A 198 -1.81 -4.50 -0.25
N ALA A 199 -1.99 -3.17 -0.19
CA ALA A 199 -3.29 -2.57 0.10
C ALA A 199 -4.34 -2.92 -0.96
N MET A 200 -3.97 -2.92 -2.24
CA MET A 200 -4.84 -3.36 -3.32
C MET A 200 -5.21 -4.85 -3.16
N GLU A 201 -4.24 -5.70 -2.84
CA GLU A 201 -4.45 -7.13 -2.61
C GLU A 201 -5.38 -7.40 -1.41
N THR A 202 -5.22 -6.64 -0.34
CA THR A 202 -5.99 -6.82 0.90
C THR A 202 -7.16 -5.84 1.03
N ALA A 203 -7.60 -5.21 -0.04
CA ALA A 203 -8.64 -4.19 -0.03
C ALA A 203 -9.98 -4.68 0.55
N GLY A 204 -10.26 -5.97 0.50
CA GLY A 204 -11.40 -6.56 1.17
C GLY A 204 -11.46 -6.28 2.68
N LYS A 205 -10.33 -6.02 3.34
CA LYS A 205 -10.30 -5.65 4.76
C LYS A 205 -10.94 -4.29 5.05
N LEU A 206 -11.07 -3.43 4.04
CA LEU A 206 -11.69 -2.12 4.12
C LEU A 206 -13.21 -2.16 3.92
N VAL A 207 -13.76 -3.31 3.53
CA VAL A 207 -15.18 -3.50 3.28
C VAL A 207 -15.87 -3.96 4.56
N GLU A 208 -16.92 -3.25 4.98
CA GLU A 208 -17.65 -3.54 6.21
C GLU A 208 -18.56 -4.78 6.06
N ASN A 209 -19.16 -4.96 4.88
CA ASN A 209 -20.02 -6.10 4.59
C ASN A 209 -19.20 -7.40 4.51
N GLU A 210 -19.59 -8.42 5.29
CA GLU A 210 -18.84 -9.67 5.43
C GLU A 210 -18.85 -10.51 4.13
N GLU A 211 -19.98 -10.59 3.43
CA GLU A 211 -20.08 -11.34 2.16
C GLU A 211 -19.23 -10.71 1.06
N LEU A 212 -19.26 -9.37 0.95
CA LEU A 212 -18.42 -8.63 0.00
C LEU A 212 -16.95 -8.70 0.37
N ARG A 213 -16.65 -8.69 1.67
CA ARG A 213 -15.29 -8.87 2.18
C ARG A 213 -14.75 -10.24 1.79
N ASP A 214 -15.54 -11.29 1.90
CA ASP A 214 -15.15 -12.64 1.52
C ASP A 214 -14.97 -12.77 0.00
N ALA A 215 -15.83 -12.13 -0.79
CA ALA A 215 -15.66 -12.06 -2.24
C ALA A 215 -14.35 -11.36 -2.66
N MET A 216 -13.91 -10.35 -1.91
CA MET A 216 -12.67 -9.62 -2.19
C MET A 216 -11.42 -10.25 -1.58
N LYS A 217 -11.53 -11.19 -0.63
CA LYS A 217 -10.37 -11.84 0.01
C LYS A 217 -9.43 -12.49 -1.00
N GLU A 218 -9.96 -13.02 -2.08
CA GLU A 218 -9.18 -13.76 -3.07
C GLU A 218 -8.59 -12.84 -4.15
N ASN A 219 -9.28 -11.77 -4.52
CA ASN A 219 -8.90 -10.95 -5.67
C ASN A 219 -8.42 -9.54 -5.31
N GLY A 220 -8.93 -8.91 -4.25
CA GLY A 220 -8.64 -7.51 -3.92
C GLY A 220 -9.11 -6.53 -5.01
N ILE A 221 -8.40 -5.41 -5.16
CA ILE A 221 -8.61 -4.45 -6.25
C ILE A 221 -7.59 -4.75 -7.36
N GLY A 222 -8.11 -5.04 -8.56
CA GLY A 222 -7.31 -5.45 -9.71
C GLY A 222 -6.69 -6.84 -9.54
N ARG A 223 -6.35 -7.47 -10.65
CA ARG A 223 -5.65 -8.76 -10.64
C ARG A 223 -4.13 -8.56 -10.51
N PRO A 224 -3.36 -9.54 -10.03
CA PRO A 224 -1.90 -9.47 -9.98
C PRO A 224 -1.27 -8.99 -11.28
N SER A 225 -1.80 -9.44 -12.42
CA SER A 225 -1.32 -9.06 -13.76
C SER A 225 -1.55 -7.59 -14.14
N THR A 226 -2.47 -6.89 -13.48
CA THR A 226 -2.88 -5.51 -13.83
C THR A 226 -2.49 -4.47 -12.80
N ARG A 227 -2.25 -4.85 -11.54
CA ARG A 227 -1.96 -3.90 -10.44
C ARG A 227 -0.78 -2.99 -10.73
N ALA A 228 0.33 -3.54 -11.23
CA ALA A 228 1.52 -2.75 -11.56
C ALA A 228 1.20 -1.68 -12.61
N ASN A 229 0.48 -2.04 -13.68
CA ASN A 229 0.08 -1.11 -14.73
C ASN A 229 -0.94 -0.05 -14.25
N ILE A 230 -1.82 -0.41 -13.30
CA ILE A 230 -2.74 0.55 -12.66
C ILE A 230 -1.93 1.62 -11.93
N ILE A 231 -0.97 1.22 -11.08
CA ILE A 231 -0.11 2.15 -10.34
C ILE A 231 0.68 3.04 -11.31
N GLU A 232 1.29 2.46 -12.35
CA GLU A 232 2.03 3.21 -13.35
C GLU A 232 1.13 4.21 -14.10
N THR A 233 -0.12 3.83 -14.38
CA THR A 233 -1.11 4.73 -14.99
C THR A 233 -1.41 5.94 -14.09
N LEU A 234 -1.50 5.74 -12.77
CA LEU A 234 -1.69 6.83 -11.83
C LEU A 234 -0.51 7.81 -11.85
N PHE A 235 0.73 7.30 -11.95
CA PHE A 235 1.93 8.14 -12.11
C PHE A 235 1.93 8.88 -13.44
N LYS A 236 1.67 8.20 -14.56
CA LYS A 236 1.61 8.78 -15.92
C LYS A 236 0.57 9.91 -16.00
N ARG A 237 -0.57 9.73 -15.37
CA ARG A 237 -1.63 10.75 -15.29
C ARG A 237 -1.37 11.83 -14.24
N LYS A 238 -0.25 11.75 -13.53
CA LYS A 238 0.13 12.70 -12.47
C LYS A 238 -0.89 12.81 -11.34
N TYR A 239 -1.65 11.76 -11.06
CA TYR A 239 -2.56 11.71 -9.91
C TYR A 239 -1.79 11.44 -8.62
N ILE A 240 -0.67 10.73 -8.72
CA ILE A 240 0.26 10.44 -7.64
C ILE A 240 1.69 10.77 -8.07
N VAL A 241 2.56 11.08 -7.10
CA VAL A 241 3.99 11.33 -7.31
C VAL A 241 4.81 10.64 -6.23
N LYS A 242 6.08 10.36 -6.54
CA LYS A 242 7.04 9.90 -5.52
C LYS A 242 7.53 11.10 -4.71
N GLU A 243 7.39 11.00 -3.39
CA GLU A 243 7.99 11.91 -2.44
C GLU A 243 9.20 11.23 -1.80
N LYS A 244 10.34 11.89 -1.72
CA LYS A 244 11.60 11.27 -1.26
C LYS A 244 11.98 10.04 -2.11
N ARG A 245 12.55 8.98 -1.47
CA ARG A 245 13.05 7.80 -2.20
C ARG A 245 11.95 6.86 -2.71
N SER A 246 10.88 6.64 -1.96
CA SER A 246 9.91 5.58 -2.26
C SER A 246 8.48 5.89 -1.85
N SER A 247 8.24 6.91 -1.03
CA SER A 247 6.91 7.28 -0.55
C SER A 247 6.06 7.85 -1.68
N ILE A 248 4.79 7.48 -1.72
CA ILE A 248 3.82 7.95 -2.71
C ILE A 248 2.91 8.99 -2.06
N LYS A 249 2.69 10.09 -2.75
CA LYS A 249 1.78 11.15 -2.35
C LYS A 249 0.79 11.46 -3.47
N ALA A 250 -0.47 11.68 -3.10
CA ALA A 250 -1.45 12.22 -4.03
C ALA A 250 -1.08 13.65 -4.41
N THR A 251 -1.24 13.98 -5.69
CA THR A 251 -1.08 15.35 -6.19
C THR A 251 -2.37 16.14 -6.00
N GLU A 252 -2.30 17.45 -6.15
CA GLU A 252 -3.49 18.29 -6.14
C GLU A 252 -4.50 17.86 -7.23
N ILE A 253 -4.01 17.50 -8.42
CA ILE A 253 -4.85 16.97 -9.52
C ILE A 253 -5.52 15.68 -9.11
N GLY A 254 -4.81 14.78 -8.43
CA GLY A 254 -5.36 13.51 -7.94
C GLY A 254 -6.45 13.72 -6.89
N VAL A 255 -6.22 14.64 -5.95
CA VAL A 255 -7.23 15.01 -4.94
C VAL A 255 -8.46 15.62 -5.58
N GLN A 256 -8.27 16.61 -6.47
CA GLN A 256 -9.37 17.27 -7.19
C GLN A 256 -10.19 16.27 -8.03
N LEU A 257 -9.54 15.27 -8.65
CA LEU A 257 -10.27 14.24 -9.37
C LEU A 257 -11.26 13.50 -8.45
N ILE A 258 -10.80 13.06 -7.28
CA ILE A 258 -11.65 12.33 -6.32
C ILE A 258 -12.77 13.24 -5.78
N GLU A 259 -12.48 14.51 -5.52
CA GLU A 259 -13.47 15.49 -5.09
C GLU A 259 -14.52 15.79 -6.18
N THR A 260 -14.11 15.80 -7.44
CA THR A 260 -14.99 16.05 -8.60
C THR A 260 -15.92 14.87 -8.87
N ILE A 261 -15.47 13.64 -8.63
CA ILE A 261 -16.31 12.44 -8.77
C ILE A 261 -17.38 12.46 -7.68
N GLN A 262 -18.64 12.65 -8.08
CA GLN A 262 -19.78 12.73 -7.16
C GLN A 262 -20.32 11.35 -6.79
N SER A 263 -20.15 10.36 -7.66
CA SER A 263 -20.60 8.99 -7.43
C SER A 263 -19.73 8.29 -6.37
N ASP A 264 -20.30 8.01 -5.20
CA ASP A 264 -19.60 7.30 -4.13
C ASP A 264 -19.27 5.85 -4.52
N ILE A 265 -20.08 5.25 -5.36
CA ILE A 265 -19.85 3.92 -5.95
C ILE A 265 -18.49 3.84 -6.66
N LEU A 266 -18.12 4.85 -7.44
CA LEU A 266 -16.84 4.87 -8.16
C LEU A 266 -15.62 5.08 -7.25
N LYS A 267 -15.85 5.55 -6.02
CA LYS A 267 -14.80 5.78 -5.00
C LYS A 267 -14.68 4.64 -4.00
N SER A 268 -15.65 3.72 -4.01
CA SER A 268 -15.72 2.62 -3.06
C SER A 268 -15.06 1.33 -3.59
N ALA A 269 -14.32 0.64 -2.72
CA ALA A 269 -13.86 -0.72 -2.99
C ALA A 269 -15.03 -1.73 -3.02
N GLU A 270 -16.18 -1.38 -2.40
CA GLU A 270 -17.35 -2.25 -2.30
C GLU A 270 -17.95 -2.58 -3.67
N LEU A 271 -17.92 -1.64 -4.62
CA LEU A 271 -18.38 -1.92 -5.99
C LEU A 271 -17.63 -3.10 -6.62
N THR A 272 -16.32 -3.13 -6.47
CA THR A 272 -15.49 -4.26 -6.95
C THR A 272 -15.92 -5.56 -6.26
N GLY A 273 -16.14 -5.52 -4.93
CA GLY A 273 -16.62 -6.68 -4.18
C GLY A 273 -17.99 -7.17 -4.64
N GLN A 274 -18.94 -6.26 -4.89
CA GLN A 274 -20.27 -6.60 -5.41
C GLN A 274 -20.22 -7.29 -6.77
N TRP A 275 -19.37 -6.79 -7.66
CA TRP A 275 -19.23 -7.37 -8.99
C TRP A 275 -18.53 -8.72 -8.97
N GLU A 276 -17.46 -8.89 -8.21
CA GLU A 276 -16.80 -10.18 -8.03
C GLU A 276 -17.76 -11.22 -7.40
N TYR A 277 -18.56 -10.81 -6.43
CA TYR A 277 -19.59 -11.67 -5.84
C TYR A 277 -20.63 -12.13 -6.88
N LYS A 278 -21.17 -11.20 -7.69
CA LYS A 278 -22.13 -11.54 -8.74
C LYS A 278 -21.52 -12.40 -9.84
N LEU A 279 -20.27 -12.14 -10.24
CA LEU A 279 -19.58 -12.97 -11.21
C LEU A 279 -19.43 -14.42 -10.74
N ARG A 280 -19.14 -14.63 -9.44
CA ARG A 280 -19.13 -15.98 -8.86
C ARG A 280 -20.50 -16.63 -8.86
N GLN A 281 -21.56 -15.88 -8.58
CA GLN A 281 -22.91 -16.40 -8.66
C GLN A 281 -23.28 -16.85 -10.08
N ILE A 282 -22.80 -16.13 -11.11
CA ILE A 282 -22.94 -16.54 -12.51
C ILE A 282 -22.16 -17.84 -12.77
N GLU A 283 -20.92 -17.92 -12.30
CA GLU A 283 -20.06 -19.11 -12.46
C GLU A 283 -20.71 -20.36 -11.85
N HIS A 284 -21.36 -20.21 -10.70
CA HIS A 284 -22.11 -21.28 -10.03
C HIS A 284 -23.53 -21.49 -10.57
N GLY A 285 -23.94 -20.73 -11.58
CA GLY A 285 -25.28 -20.84 -12.17
C GLY A 285 -26.41 -20.34 -11.29
N ALA A 286 -26.11 -19.54 -10.25
CA ALA A 286 -27.10 -19.00 -9.32
C ALA A 286 -27.84 -17.77 -9.88
N ILE A 287 -27.22 -17.03 -10.78
CA ILE A 287 -27.82 -15.90 -11.50
C ILE A 287 -27.44 -15.93 -12.98
N GLU A 288 -28.30 -15.34 -13.82
CA GLU A 288 -28.09 -15.24 -15.26
C GLU A 288 -27.14 -14.07 -15.59
N ALA A 289 -26.20 -14.30 -16.52
CA ALA A 289 -25.27 -13.25 -16.98
C ALA A 289 -25.99 -12.03 -17.57
N SER A 290 -27.17 -12.25 -18.18
CA SER A 290 -28.01 -11.19 -18.74
C SER A 290 -28.49 -10.20 -17.69
N SER A 291 -28.82 -10.67 -16.47
CA SER A 291 -29.21 -9.82 -15.34
C SER A 291 -28.08 -8.92 -14.90
N PHE A 292 -26.87 -9.48 -14.74
CA PHE A 292 -25.68 -8.70 -14.41
C PHE A 292 -25.37 -7.64 -15.46
N LEU A 293 -25.46 -7.97 -16.76
CA LEU A 293 -25.25 -7.02 -17.84
C LEU A 293 -26.29 -5.89 -17.88
N ALA A 294 -27.54 -6.18 -17.53
CA ALA A 294 -28.57 -5.17 -17.42
C ALA A 294 -28.28 -4.17 -16.29
N GLU A 295 -27.94 -4.66 -15.10
CA GLU A 295 -27.56 -3.82 -13.97
C GLU A 295 -26.29 -3.00 -14.24
N LEU A 296 -25.29 -3.58 -14.90
CA LEU A 296 -24.08 -2.86 -15.32
C LEU A 296 -24.41 -1.70 -16.25
N LYS A 297 -25.30 -1.92 -17.25
CA LYS A 297 -25.74 -0.87 -18.16
C LYS A 297 -26.49 0.26 -17.43
N GLU A 298 -27.38 -0.08 -16.50
CA GLU A 298 -28.10 0.89 -15.68
C GLU A 298 -27.12 1.72 -14.82
N MET A 299 -26.17 1.07 -14.17
CA MET A 299 -25.15 1.76 -13.37
C MET A 299 -24.31 2.70 -14.23
N VAL A 300 -23.82 2.25 -15.39
CA VAL A 300 -23.07 3.10 -16.32
C VAL A 300 -23.92 4.29 -16.77
N HIS A 301 -25.19 4.06 -17.10
CA HIS A 301 -26.11 5.13 -17.47
C HIS A 301 -26.29 6.15 -16.34
N ALA A 302 -26.48 5.69 -15.10
CA ALA A 302 -26.63 6.56 -13.93
C ALA A 302 -25.36 7.39 -13.69
N VAL A 303 -24.18 6.77 -13.75
CA VAL A 303 -22.88 7.48 -13.58
C VAL A 303 -22.67 8.53 -14.67
N VAL A 304 -22.93 8.18 -15.94
CA VAL A 304 -22.82 9.15 -17.05
C VAL A 304 -23.78 10.30 -16.87
N TRP A 305 -25.02 10.01 -16.45
CA TRP A 305 -26.03 11.03 -16.19
C TRP A 305 -25.65 11.97 -15.05
N ASP A 306 -25.07 11.43 -13.95
CA ASP A 306 -24.59 12.23 -12.82
C ASP A 306 -23.42 13.16 -13.22
N ILE A 307 -22.56 12.70 -14.12
CA ILE A 307 -21.45 13.50 -14.66
C ILE A 307 -21.95 14.60 -15.59
N LEU A 308 -22.92 14.29 -16.46
CA LEU A 308 -23.48 15.24 -17.43
C LEU A 308 -24.41 16.28 -16.79
N ARG A 309 -24.97 15.98 -15.63
CA ARG A 309 -25.76 16.92 -14.83
C ARG A 309 -24.95 17.36 -13.59
N PRO A 310 -24.05 18.32 -13.71
CA PRO A 310 -23.32 18.81 -12.56
C PRO A 310 -24.33 19.34 -11.54
N LYS A 311 -24.39 18.71 -10.36
CA LYS A 311 -24.99 19.34 -9.21
C LYS A 311 -24.26 20.65 -8.97
N PRO A 312 -24.95 21.75 -8.62
CA PRO A 312 -24.26 22.98 -8.25
C PRO A 312 -23.23 22.62 -7.19
N MET A 313 -21.95 22.86 -7.50
CA MET A 313 -20.88 22.67 -6.52
C MET A 313 -21.31 23.38 -5.24
N PRO A 314 -21.21 22.72 -4.06
CA PRO A 314 -21.35 23.45 -2.81
C PRO A 314 -20.40 24.65 -2.92
N PRO A 315 -20.82 25.86 -2.53
CA PRO A 315 -19.97 27.03 -2.64
C PRO A 315 -18.63 26.62 -1.96
N THR A 316 -17.59 26.54 -2.77
CA THR A 316 -16.22 26.33 -2.24
C THR A 316 -16.10 27.32 -1.11
N ALA A 317 -15.91 26.82 0.10
CA ALA A 317 -15.66 27.68 1.25
C ALA A 317 -14.67 28.73 0.75
N PRO A 318 -14.94 30.03 0.92
CA PRO A 318 -14.09 31.04 0.35
C PRO A 318 -12.67 30.70 0.76
N THR A 319 -11.82 30.46 -0.23
CA THR A 319 -10.39 30.40 0.02
C THR A 319 -10.11 31.72 0.67
N VAL A 320 -9.97 31.70 1.98
CA VAL A 320 -9.56 32.89 2.75
C VAL A 320 -8.14 33.12 2.23
N VAL A 321 -8.06 33.91 1.17
CA VAL A 321 -6.80 34.53 0.80
C VAL A 321 -6.42 35.25 2.07
N ALA A 322 -5.38 34.78 2.72
CA ALA A 322 -4.87 35.37 3.95
C ALA A 322 -4.69 36.86 3.65
N THR A 323 -5.69 37.65 3.95
CA THR A 323 -5.60 39.09 3.87
C THR A 323 -4.59 39.45 4.94
N SER A 324 -3.48 40.03 4.52
CA SER A 324 -2.54 40.62 5.45
C SER A 324 -3.35 41.41 6.50
N PRO A 325 -3.11 41.24 7.80
CA PRO A 325 -3.94 41.91 8.84
C PRO A 325 -4.06 43.41 8.68
N ASN A 326 -3.27 44.02 7.82
CA ASN A 326 -3.19 45.46 7.51
C ASN A 326 -3.61 45.81 6.07
N ALA A 327 -4.33 44.95 5.34
CA ALA A 327 -4.78 45.30 3.98
C ALA A 327 -5.83 46.39 4.01
N PRO A 328 -5.68 47.49 3.21
CA PRO A 328 -6.62 48.62 3.19
C PRO A 328 -8.03 48.18 2.76
N ILE A 329 -9.05 48.75 3.38
CA ILE A 329 -10.44 48.50 3.02
C ILE A 329 -10.74 49.12 1.63
N CYS A 330 -11.50 48.44 0.81
CA CYS A 330 -11.88 48.90 -0.51
C CYS A 330 -12.70 50.19 -0.44
N PRO A 331 -12.27 51.28 -1.06
CA PRO A 331 -12.96 52.57 -1.00
C PRO A 331 -14.29 52.58 -1.77
N LYS A 332 -14.50 51.58 -2.68
CA LYS A 332 -15.73 51.52 -3.48
C LYS A 332 -16.86 50.79 -2.75
N CYS A 333 -16.59 49.66 -2.11
CA CYS A 333 -17.65 48.89 -1.48
C CYS A 333 -17.63 48.92 0.05
N GLY A 334 -16.55 49.38 0.69
CA GLY A 334 -16.40 49.46 2.14
C GLY A 334 -16.36 48.11 2.89
N ARG A 335 -16.48 46.96 2.17
CA ARG A 335 -16.60 45.63 2.76
C ARG A 335 -15.39 44.76 2.50
N GLY A 336 -14.85 44.79 1.29
CA GLY A 336 -13.70 43.97 0.90
C GLY A 336 -12.37 44.69 1.17
N SER A 337 -11.28 43.95 1.23
CA SER A 337 -9.93 44.49 1.32
C SER A 337 -9.28 44.56 -0.06
N ILE A 338 -8.26 45.45 -0.21
CA ILE A 338 -7.53 45.57 -1.45
C ILE A 338 -6.47 44.47 -1.50
N ILE A 339 -6.53 43.57 -2.48
CA ILE A 339 -5.64 42.42 -2.69
C ILE A 339 -4.86 42.57 -3.99
N ARG A 340 -3.61 42.04 -3.99
CA ARG A 340 -2.73 42.08 -5.16
C ARG A 340 -3.15 41.04 -6.19
N GLY A 341 -3.51 41.49 -7.41
CA GLY A 341 -3.71 40.63 -8.56
C GLY A 341 -2.46 40.49 -9.44
N ARG A 342 -2.59 39.87 -10.60
CA ARG A 342 -1.48 39.67 -11.56
C ARG A 342 -1.06 40.97 -12.24
N THR A 343 -1.99 41.86 -12.56
CA THR A 343 -1.78 43.07 -13.34
C THR A 343 -2.11 44.37 -12.57
N CYS A 344 -2.86 44.29 -11.48
CA CYS A 344 -3.26 45.42 -10.66
C CYS A 344 -3.71 44.96 -9.28
N TYR A 345 -3.93 45.88 -8.34
CA TYR A 345 -4.68 45.59 -7.12
C TYR A 345 -6.18 45.64 -7.38
N GLY A 346 -6.96 44.80 -6.70
CA GLY A 346 -8.41 44.76 -6.81
C GLY A 346 -9.12 44.49 -5.48
N CYS A 347 -10.42 44.62 -5.43
CA CYS A 347 -11.21 44.32 -4.24
C CYS A 347 -11.36 42.80 -4.03
N SER A 348 -11.22 42.30 -2.80
CA SER A 348 -11.48 40.93 -2.44
C SER A 348 -12.93 40.49 -2.69
N SER A 349 -13.88 41.43 -2.61
CA SER A 349 -15.32 41.22 -2.91
C SER A 349 -15.67 41.35 -4.40
N TYR A 350 -14.71 41.12 -5.31
CA TYR A 350 -14.94 41.18 -6.75
C TYR A 350 -16.00 40.18 -7.24
N ARG A 351 -16.09 39.01 -6.59
CA ARG A 351 -17.12 38.00 -6.89
C ARG A 351 -18.52 38.40 -6.44
N GLU A 352 -18.62 39.32 -5.52
CA GLU A 352 -19.88 39.92 -5.04
C GLU A 352 -20.24 41.19 -5.82
N GLY A 353 -19.59 41.44 -6.95
CA GLY A 353 -19.89 42.50 -7.86
C GLY A 353 -19.07 43.78 -7.66
N CYS A 354 -18.05 43.80 -6.82
CA CYS A 354 -17.17 44.96 -6.68
C CYS A 354 -16.06 44.95 -7.75
N ASP A 355 -16.11 45.86 -8.70
CA ASP A 355 -15.17 46.00 -9.81
C ASP A 355 -13.99 46.95 -9.54
N TYR A 356 -13.77 47.36 -8.27
CA TYR A 356 -12.65 48.24 -7.89
C TYR A 356 -11.32 47.68 -8.30
N ARG A 357 -10.53 48.45 -9.07
CA ARG A 357 -9.14 48.13 -9.47
C ARG A 357 -8.29 49.38 -9.37
N ILE A 358 -7.03 49.23 -9.00
CA ILE A 358 -6.04 50.28 -8.92
C ILE A 358 -4.69 49.77 -9.43
N SER A 359 -3.94 50.57 -10.18
CA SER A 359 -2.63 50.20 -10.67
C SER A 359 -1.63 49.99 -9.53
N PHE A 360 -0.53 49.25 -9.77
CA PHE A 360 0.53 49.07 -8.77
C PHE A 360 1.19 50.38 -8.37
N GLU A 361 1.33 51.32 -9.32
CA GLU A 361 1.92 52.65 -9.09
C GLU A 361 1.00 53.53 -8.23
N ASP A 362 -0.29 53.58 -8.54
CA ASP A 362 -1.24 54.38 -7.80
C ASP A 362 -1.49 53.81 -6.40
N TYR A 363 -1.50 52.51 -6.25
CA TYR A 363 -1.57 51.85 -4.96
C TYR A 363 -0.36 52.23 -4.06
N ALA A 364 0.84 52.24 -4.63
CA ALA A 364 2.03 52.65 -3.89
C ALA A 364 1.95 54.09 -3.44
N LYS A 365 1.47 55.01 -4.32
CA LYS A 365 1.28 56.41 -3.97
C LYS A 365 0.22 56.61 -2.88
N GLN A 366 -0.86 55.86 -2.94
CA GLN A 366 -2.03 56.08 -2.09
C GLN A 366 -1.93 55.39 -0.70
N TYR A 367 -1.31 54.21 -0.66
CA TYR A 367 -1.33 53.34 0.53
C TYR A 367 0.04 53.03 1.10
N GLN A 368 1.14 53.18 0.37
CA GLN A 368 2.49 52.96 0.85
C GLN A 368 3.26 54.23 1.29
N ALA A 369 2.84 55.38 0.80
CA ALA A 369 3.46 56.68 1.16
C ALA A 369 3.23 57.09 2.64
N HIS A 370 2.36 56.41 3.39
CA HIS A 370 2.07 56.71 4.79
C HIS A 370 2.73 55.79 5.83
N SER A 371 3.58 54.86 5.39
CA SER A 371 4.28 53.94 6.31
C SER A 371 5.66 54.38 6.78
N VAL A 372 6.13 55.59 6.35
CA VAL A 372 7.50 56.08 6.68
C VAL A 372 7.56 56.97 7.92
N HIS A 373 6.41 57.30 8.54
CA HIS A 373 6.40 58.16 9.73
C HIS A 373 5.73 57.49 10.96
N LYS A 374 6.21 56.34 11.38
CA LYS A 374 5.94 55.84 12.75
C LYS A 374 7.10 54.93 13.19
N ASN A 375 8.30 55.50 13.33
CA ASN A 375 9.36 55.04 14.21
C ASN A 375 10.28 56.26 14.49
N GLU A 376 9.88 57.10 15.38
CA GLU A 376 10.71 57.92 16.26
C GLU A 376 10.14 57.80 17.70
#